data_015f6b09e7eaca85e7f4d53f03bc4862
#
_entry.id   015f6b09e7eaca85e7f4d53f03bc4862
#
_cell.length_a   1.000
_cell.length_b   1.000
_cell.length_c   1.000
_cell.angle_alpha   90.00
_cell.angle_beta   90.00
_cell.angle_gamma   90.00
#
_symmetry.space_group_name_H-M   'P 1'
#
loop_
_entity.id
_entity.type
_entity.pdbx_description
1 polymer ?
#
loop_
_entity_poly.entity_id
_entity_poly.type
_entity_poly.pdbx_seq_one_letter_code
_entity_poly.pdbx_strand_id
1 'polypeptide(L)'
;MKPGSTVFKTLLVLLLLGAGAAGFSDELTVNMVARVLQSFDPGEAQQENARNWVLLPSKFGYDAKGGNFWQTRKVDAWPASLYGKNRDKEKLQVLGINGKFTRKGYNYVEIVPGTGEGSSFKSKPIPIPGRVESLDLWVWGANYAYSLEAHVRDFQGIDHVLPFGSLQFTGWKNLRCRVSGSIPQAWRYLPRLRNLELTKLVLWTPPNEKVDEFYMYLDQIKVTTDLFETTFDGDELADPEALQQIWGAPKQ
;
A
#
# COMPACT_ATOMS: atom_id res chain seq x y z
N MET A 1 63.80 52.90 4.54
CA MET A 1 63.31 51.71 3.74
C MET A 1 62.02 51.24 4.35
N LYS A 2 60.89 51.39 3.64
CA LYS A 2 59.60 50.91 4.06
C LYS A 2 59.28 49.64 3.26
N PRO A 3 59.02 48.52 3.89
CA PRO A 3 58.37 47.39 3.21
C PRO A 3 56.93 47.28 3.62
N GLY A 4 56.02 46.98 2.69
CA GLY A 4 54.79 46.36 3.05
C GLY A 4 53.53 46.99 2.53
N SER A 5 53.35 47.11 1.23
CA SER A 5 52.01 47.45 0.68
C SER A 5 51.42 46.35 -0.23
N THR A 6 52.15 45.28 -0.49
CA THR A 6 51.75 44.23 -1.45
C THR A 6 51.03 43.04 -0.78
N VAL A 7 51.26 42.82 0.52
CA VAL A 7 50.64 41.68 1.24
C VAL A 7 49.18 41.92 1.59
N PHE A 8 48.79 43.19 1.77
CA PHE A 8 47.39 43.54 2.17
C PHE A 8 46.37 43.48 1.01
N LYS A 9 46.85 43.62 -0.24
CA LYS A 9 45.98 43.54 -1.39
C LYS A 9 45.65 42.08 -1.82
N THR A 10 46.54 41.13 -1.53
CA THR A 10 46.33 39.70 -1.83
C THR A 10 45.38 39.03 -0.84
N LEU A 11 45.34 39.51 0.40
CA LEU A 11 44.42 38.95 1.41
C LEU A 11 42.96 39.39 1.18
N LEU A 12 42.73 40.56 0.58
CA LEU A 12 41.36 41.05 0.31
C LEU A 12 40.71 40.38 -0.90
N VAL A 13 41.49 39.89 -1.86
CA VAL A 13 40.98 39.18 -3.04
C VAL A 13 40.62 37.73 -2.73
N LEU A 14 41.30 37.11 -1.73
CA LEU A 14 40.95 35.73 -1.29
C LEU A 14 39.68 35.67 -0.43
N LEU A 15 39.28 36.80 0.20
CA LEU A 15 38.07 36.85 1.03
C LEU A 15 36.77 37.07 0.17
N LEU A 16 36.90 37.52 -1.07
CA LEU A 16 35.78 37.76 -1.97
C LEU A 16 35.45 36.55 -2.86
N LEU A 17 36.28 35.52 -2.90
CA LEU A 17 36.04 34.28 -3.65
C LEU A 17 35.39 33.17 -2.81
N GLY A 18 35.19 33.40 -1.51
CA GLY A 18 34.54 32.46 -0.59
C GLY A 18 33.02 32.62 -0.40
N ALA A 19 32.39 33.62 -1.02
CA ALA A 19 30.98 33.97 -0.77
C ALA A 19 30.03 33.57 -1.93
N GLY A 20 30.32 32.48 -2.63
CA GLY A 20 29.58 32.16 -3.81
C GLY A 20 29.23 30.66 -3.98
N ALA A 21 28.81 29.98 -2.92
CA ALA A 21 28.09 28.71 -3.04
C ALA A 21 27.16 28.54 -1.84
N ALA A 22 26.22 29.48 -1.65
CA ALA A 22 24.96 29.11 -1.04
C ALA A 22 24.28 28.24 -2.07
N GLY A 23 24.57 26.93 -2.02
CA GLY A 23 23.75 25.95 -2.70
C GLY A 23 22.33 26.14 -2.17
N PHE A 24 21.43 26.61 -3.00
CA PHE A 24 20.01 26.41 -2.79
C PHE A 24 19.83 24.89 -2.82
N SER A 25 19.88 24.24 -1.65
CA SER A 25 19.24 22.95 -1.51
C SER A 25 17.78 23.26 -1.73
N ASP A 26 17.27 22.85 -2.86
CA ASP A 26 15.83 22.68 -3.08
C ASP A 26 15.42 21.68 -2.00
N GLU A 27 14.99 22.16 -0.84
CA GLU A 27 14.39 21.33 0.19
C GLU A 27 13.11 20.82 -0.45
N LEU A 28 13.20 19.61 -1.03
CA LEU A 28 12.01 18.85 -1.43
C LEU A 28 11.14 18.74 -0.18
N THR A 29 10.14 19.58 -0.09
CA THR A 29 9.18 19.55 1.00
C THR A 29 8.39 18.27 0.86
N VAL A 30 8.64 17.29 1.73
CA VAL A 30 8.01 15.98 1.74
C VAL A 30 7.11 15.91 2.96
N ASN A 31 5.85 15.55 2.76
CA ASN A 31 4.89 15.31 3.84
C ASN A 31 4.51 13.83 3.90
N MET A 32 5.40 13.01 4.47
CA MET A 32 5.20 11.57 4.59
C MET A 32 4.22 11.23 5.69
N VAL A 33 3.13 10.59 5.34
CA VAL A 33 2.09 10.13 6.27
C VAL A 33 1.88 8.63 6.13
N ALA A 34 1.82 7.93 7.27
CA ALA A 34 1.39 6.55 7.32
C ALA A 34 -0.14 6.50 7.53
N ARG A 35 -0.86 5.82 6.65
CA ARG A 35 -2.32 5.64 6.74
C ARG A 35 -2.68 4.16 6.77
N VAL A 36 -3.60 3.81 7.66
CA VAL A 36 -4.24 2.49 7.67
C VAL A 36 -5.33 2.50 6.61
N LEU A 37 -5.24 1.56 5.67
CA LEU A 37 -6.27 1.33 4.66
C LEU A 37 -7.34 0.36 5.16
N GLN A 38 -6.91 -0.63 5.97
CA GLN A 38 -7.76 -1.68 6.54
C GLN A 38 -7.17 -2.17 7.85
N SER A 39 -7.90 -2.02 8.96
CA SER A 39 -7.49 -2.51 10.29
C SER A 39 -8.07 -3.87 10.63
N PHE A 40 -9.14 -4.26 9.96
CA PHE A 40 -9.98 -5.44 10.24
C PHE A 40 -10.76 -5.40 11.56
N ASP A 41 -10.69 -4.34 12.31
CA ASP A 41 -11.38 -4.16 13.59
C ASP A 41 -12.90 -3.99 13.45
N PRO A 42 -13.69 -4.29 14.48
CA PRO A 42 -15.16 -4.21 14.42
C PRO A 42 -15.69 -2.80 14.09
N GLY A 43 -14.97 -1.75 14.49
CA GLY A 43 -15.34 -0.36 14.21
C GLY A 43 -15.35 0.01 12.72
N GLU A 44 -14.63 -0.72 11.89
CA GLU A 44 -14.62 -0.50 10.43
C GLU A 44 -15.92 -0.92 9.75
N ALA A 45 -16.64 -1.91 10.31
CA ALA A 45 -17.90 -2.39 9.74
C ALA A 45 -18.98 -1.29 9.65
N GLN A 46 -18.84 -0.21 10.41
CA GLN A 46 -19.75 0.94 10.44
C GLN A 46 -19.26 2.09 9.55
N GLN A 47 -18.08 2.00 8.94
CA GLN A 47 -17.53 3.03 8.08
C GLN A 47 -17.97 2.81 6.63
N GLU A 48 -18.08 3.90 5.87
CA GLU A 48 -18.37 3.88 4.42
C GLU A 48 -17.41 3.00 3.60
N ASN A 49 -16.22 2.75 4.17
CA ASN A 49 -15.15 1.95 3.58
C ASN A 49 -15.11 0.49 4.06
N ALA A 50 -16.11 0.03 4.80
CA ALA A 50 -16.18 -1.38 5.20
C ALA A 50 -16.05 -2.31 3.98
N ARG A 51 -15.20 -3.33 4.10
CA ARG A 51 -14.96 -4.33 3.06
C ARG A 51 -15.13 -5.73 3.63
N ASN A 52 -15.82 -6.55 2.87
CA ASN A 52 -15.78 -8.00 3.02
C ASN A 52 -14.60 -8.52 2.19
N TRP A 53 -14.01 -9.61 2.63
CA TRP A 53 -12.89 -10.24 1.96
C TRP A 53 -13.28 -11.65 1.54
N VAL A 54 -13.19 -11.92 0.24
CA VAL A 54 -13.55 -13.22 -0.35
C VAL A 54 -12.30 -13.88 -0.89
N LEU A 55 -12.22 -15.20 -0.73
CA LEU A 55 -11.13 -16.02 -1.21
C LEU A 55 -11.53 -16.73 -2.49
N LEU A 56 -10.77 -16.49 -3.55
CA LEU A 56 -10.93 -17.09 -4.86
C LEU A 56 -9.69 -17.94 -5.17
N PRO A 57 -9.72 -19.24 -4.80
CA PRO A 57 -8.57 -20.11 -5.05
C PRO A 57 -8.49 -20.55 -6.51
N SER A 58 -7.31 -21.03 -6.89
CA SER A 58 -7.09 -21.74 -8.14
C SER A 58 -7.89 -23.06 -8.17
N LYS A 59 -7.94 -23.70 -9.32
CA LYS A 59 -8.73 -24.91 -9.59
C LYS A 59 -8.71 -25.97 -8.48
N PHE A 60 -7.56 -26.19 -7.85
CA PHE A 60 -7.41 -27.22 -6.82
C PHE A 60 -7.82 -26.79 -5.41
N GLY A 61 -8.31 -25.58 -5.24
CA GLY A 61 -8.89 -25.07 -4.00
C GLY A 61 -10.38 -25.32 -3.84
N TYR A 62 -10.98 -26.11 -4.74
CA TYR A 62 -12.39 -26.49 -4.71
C TYR A 62 -12.55 -28.01 -4.61
N ASP A 63 -13.66 -28.43 -4.03
CA ASP A 63 -14.08 -29.84 -4.05
C ASP A 63 -14.70 -30.24 -5.40
N ALA A 64 -15.02 -31.52 -5.54
CA ALA A 64 -15.62 -32.06 -6.77
C ALA A 64 -17.03 -31.50 -7.05
N LYS A 65 -17.70 -30.91 -6.06
CA LYS A 65 -19.03 -30.29 -6.16
C LYS A 65 -18.96 -28.76 -6.33
N GLY A 66 -17.75 -28.19 -6.40
CA GLY A 66 -17.52 -26.73 -6.50
C GLY A 66 -17.49 -26.00 -5.15
N GLY A 67 -17.48 -26.71 -4.02
CA GLY A 67 -17.35 -26.12 -2.69
C GLY A 67 -15.93 -25.58 -2.47
N ASN A 68 -15.82 -24.35 -2.01
CA ASN A 68 -14.54 -23.70 -1.74
C ASN A 68 -13.94 -24.23 -0.43
N PHE A 69 -12.71 -24.73 -0.46
CA PHE A 69 -11.97 -25.15 0.74
C PHE A 69 -11.40 -23.99 1.54
N TRP A 70 -11.40 -22.80 0.97
CA TRP A 70 -10.83 -21.60 1.56
C TRP A 70 -11.90 -20.75 2.21
N GLN A 71 -11.63 -20.30 3.42
CA GLN A 71 -12.57 -19.49 4.20
C GLN A 71 -11.84 -18.37 4.94
N THR A 72 -12.57 -17.28 5.18
CA THR A 72 -12.14 -16.18 6.03
C THR A 72 -12.93 -16.17 7.34
N ARG A 73 -12.29 -15.71 8.39
CA ARG A 73 -12.94 -15.48 9.70
C ARG A 73 -12.30 -14.28 10.41
N LYS A 74 -13.11 -13.45 11.04
CA LYS A 74 -12.62 -12.47 12.02
C LYS A 74 -12.26 -13.20 13.31
N VAL A 75 -11.06 -12.92 13.85
CA VAL A 75 -10.52 -13.56 15.05
C VAL A 75 -10.05 -12.49 16.00
N ASP A 76 -10.42 -12.61 17.28
CA ASP A 76 -9.97 -11.72 18.35
C ASP A 76 -8.49 -11.97 18.62
N ALA A 77 -7.64 -11.20 17.98
CA ALA A 77 -6.18 -11.28 18.05
C ALA A 77 -5.56 -9.96 17.57
N TRP A 78 -4.28 -9.78 17.82
CA TRP A 78 -3.52 -8.61 17.37
C TRP A 78 -2.01 -8.87 17.41
N PRO A 79 -1.21 -8.13 16.63
CA PRO A 79 0.24 -8.11 16.78
C PRO A 79 0.64 -7.41 18.09
N ALA A 80 1.22 -8.16 19.02
CA ALA A 80 1.66 -7.60 20.30
C ALA A 80 2.73 -6.52 20.16
N SER A 81 3.51 -6.55 19.09
CA SER A 81 4.49 -5.52 18.77
C SER A 81 3.85 -4.18 18.40
N LEU A 82 2.60 -4.17 17.94
CA LEU A 82 1.86 -2.97 17.55
C LEU A 82 1.05 -2.42 18.72
N TYR A 83 0.36 -3.29 19.46
CA TYR A 83 -0.62 -2.89 20.48
C TYR A 83 -0.22 -3.24 21.91
N GLY A 84 0.90 -3.94 22.12
CA GLY A 84 1.28 -4.49 23.43
C GLY A 84 0.59 -5.83 23.73
N LYS A 85 1.05 -6.49 24.83
CA LYS A 85 0.56 -7.84 25.17
C LYS A 85 -0.79 -7.87 25.89
N ASN A 86 -1.15 -6.80 26.60
CA ASN A 86 -2.31 -6.74 27.49
C ASN A 86 -3.29 -5.65 27.02
N ARG A 87 -4.10 -5.98 26.02
CA ARG A 87 -5.15 -5.09 25.51
C ARG A 87 -6.55 -5.64 25.79
N ASP A 88 -6.85 -5.89 27.05
CA ASP A 88 -8.10 -6.53 27.50
C ASP A 88 -9.38 -5.72 27.26
N LYS A 89 -9.29 -4.46 26.85
CA LYS A 89 -10.45 -3.56 26.77
C LYS A 89 -10.87 -3.17 25.35
N GLU A 90 -10.05 -3.45 24.36
CA GLU A 90 -10.35 -3.13 22.96
C GLU A 90 -10.56 -4.45 22.19
N LYS A 91 -11.71 -4.58 21.56
CA LYS A 91 -12.00 -5.70 20.67
C LYS A 91 -11.22 -5.50 19.38
N LEU A 92 -9.93 -5.87 19.36
CA LEU A 92 -9.11 -5.89 18.17
C LEU A 92 -9.32 -7.22 17.44
N GLN A 93 -9.46 -7.14 16.13
CA GLN A 93 -9.69 -8.31 15.29
C GLN A 93 -8.74 -8.32 14.11
N VAL A 94 -8.41 -9.53 13.69
CA VAL A 94 -7.59 -9.80 12.52
C VAL A 94 -8.40 -10.62 11.51
N LEU A 95 -8.01 -10.58 10.24
CA LEU A 95 -8.55 -11.44 9.22
C LEU A 95 -7.82 -12.78 9.23
N GLY A 96 -8.47 -13.84 9.74
CA GLY A 96 -7.99 -15.22 9.62
C GLY A 96 -8.33 -15.78 8.24
N ILE A 97 -7.38 -16.48 7.66
CA ILE A 97 -7.49 -17.19 6.38
C ILE A 97 -7.07 -18.63 6.61
N ASN A 98 -7.93 -19.55 6.23
CA ASN A 98 -7.68 -20.99 6.37
C ASN A 98 -8.13 -21.71 5.09
N GLY A 99 -7.39 -22.75 4.70
CA GLY A 99 -7.77 -23.54 3.54
C GLY A 99 -6.77 -24.61 3.17
N LYS A 100 -7.07 -25.27 2.05
CA LYS A 100 -6.24 -26.33 1.48
C LYS A 100 -6.39 -26.39 -0.03
N PHE A 101 -5.41 -27.06 -0.66
CA PHE A 101 -5.55 -27.53 -2.04
C PHE A 101 -5.57 -29.05 -2.07
N THR A 102 -6.28 -29.61 -3.01
CA THR A 102 -6.34 -31.07 -3.21
C THR A 102 -5.10 -31.64 -3.88
N ARG A 103 -4.25 -30.79 -4.44
CA ARG A 103 -3.04 -31.17 -5.17
C ARG A 103 -1.92 -30.17 -5.00
N LYS A 104 -0.69 -30.68 -4.82
CA LYS A 104 0.52 -29.87 -4.88
C LYS A 104 0.72 -29.33 -6.31
N GLY A 105 1.27 -28.13 -6.39
CA GLY A 105 1.55 -27.42 -7.64
C GLY A 105 1.71 -25.94 -7.42
N TYR A 106 1.86 -25.17 -8.47
CA TYR A 106 1.75 -23.71 -8.41
C TYR A 106 0.25 -23.36 -8.30
N ASN A 107 -0.22 -23.32 -7.06
CA ASN A 107 -1.58 -22.89 -6.76
C ASN A 107 -1.57 -21.45 -6.25
N TYR A 108 -2.71 -20.80 -6.30
CA TYR A 108 -2.88 -19.47 -5.75
C TYR A 108 -4.26 -19.29 -5.10
N VAL A 109 -4.34 -18.31 -4.22
CA VAL A 109 -5.60 -17.80 -3.68
C VAL A 109 -5.59 -16.28 -3.82
N GLU A 110 -6.59 -15.75 -4.50
CA GLU A 110 -6.84 -14.31 -4.52
C GLU A 110 -7.69 -13.95 -3.29
N ILE A 111 -7.25 -12.95 -2.56
CA ILE A 111 -7.90 -12.39 -1.38
C ILE A 111 -8.45 -11.03 -1.81
N VAL A 112 -9.74 -10.98 -2.13
CA VAL A 112 -10.36 -9.88 -2.85
C VAL A 112 -11.23 -9.05 -1.91
N PRO A 113 -10.99 -7.71 -1.79
CA PRO A 113 -11.86 -6.82 -1.06
C PRO A 113 -13.12 -6.50 -1.86
N GLY A 114 -14.27 -6.39 -1.18
CA GLY A 114 -15.51 -6.08 -1.85
C GLY A 114 -16.65 -5.79 -0.90
N THR A 115 -17.87 -5.76 -1.43
CA THR A 115 -19.11 -5.57 -0.69
C THR A 115 -20.09 -6.69 -1.00
N GLY A 116 -20.99 -6.98 -0.06
CA GLY A 116 -21.91 -8.11 -0.18
C GLY A 116 -21.27 -9.45 0.21
N GLU A 117 -22.03 -10.52 0.15
CA GLU A 117 -21.64 -11.88 0.50
C GLU A 117 -22.18 -12.89 -0.51
N GLY A 118 -21.48 -14.02 -0.64
CA GLY A 118 -21.91 -15.11 -1.53
C GLY A 118 -22.13 -14.63 -2.97
N SER A 119 -23.32 -14.88 -3.51
CA SER A 119 -23.67 -14.49 -4.89
C SER A 119 -23.86 -12.98 -5.10
N SER A 120 -24.05 -12.21 -4.02
CA SER A 120 -24.16 -10.74 -4.07
C SER A 120 -22.81 -10.02 -3.96
N PHE A 121 -21.72 -10.75 -3.79
CA PHE A 121 -20.40 -10.18 -3.67
C PHE A 121 -20.00 -9.41 -4.93
N LYS A 122 -19.54 -8.16 -4.73
CA LYS A 122 -18.95 -7.33 -5.77
C LYS A 122 -17.58 -6.86 -5.32
N SER A 123 -16.57 -7.14 -6.10
CA SER A 123 -15.22 -6.60 -5.84
C SER A 123 -15.28 -5.08 -5.81
N LYS A 124 -14.68 -4.50 -4.77
CA LYS A 124 -14.55 -3.06 -4.60
C LYS A 124 -13.12 -2.75 -4.15
N PRO A 125 -12.23 -2.37 -5.08
CA PRO A 125 -10.87 -2.00 -4.77
C PRO A 125 -10.78 -0.95 -3.68
N ILE A 126 -9.67 -0.93 -2.95
CA ILE A 126 -9.42 0.05 -1.90
C ILE A 126 -8.59 1.19 -2.49
N PRO A 127 -9.12 2.42 -2.58
CA PRO A 127 -8.36 3.55 -3.08
C PRO A 127 -7.22 3.90 -2.11
N ILE A 128 -6.04 4.16 -2.65
CA ILE A 128 -4.86 4.52 -1.89
C ILE A 128 -4.56 6.00 -2.14
N PRO A 129 -4.78 6.88 -1.14
CA PRO A 129 -4.62 8.32 -1.33
C PRO A 129 -3.16 8.75 -1.35
N GLY A 130 -2.86 9.81 -2.10
CA GLY A 130 -1.55 10.44 -2.18
C GLY A 130 -0.57 9.70 -3.09
N ARG A 131 0.68 10.16 -3.10
CA ARG A 131 1.77 9.48 -3.81
C ARG A 131 2.33 8.37 -2.92
N VAL A 132 2.07 7.15 -3.28
CA VAL A 132 2.41 5.96 -2.48
C VAL A 132 3.88 5.61 -2.63
N GLU A 133 4.59 5.53 -1.52
CA GLU A 133 5.99 5.11 -1.45
C GLU A 133 6.13 3.63 -1.09
N SER A 134 5.24 3.15 -0.20
CA SER A 134 5.26 1.76 0.22
C SER A 134 3.90 1.29 0.76
N LEU A 135 3.69 -0.01 0.63
CA LEU A 135 2.57 -0.73 1.24
C LEU A 135 3.14 -1.71 2.27
N ASP A 136 2.57 -1.77 3.45
CA ASP A 136 2.92 -2.73 4.49
C ASP A 136 1.69 -3.35 5.15
N LEU A 137 1.85 -4.57 5.65
CA LEU A 137 0.83 -5.25 6.43
C LEU A 137 1.45 -6.18 7.47
N TRP A 138 0.72 -6.41 8.55
CA TRP A 138 1.08 -7.41 9.53
C TRP A 138 0.54 -8.77 9.11
N VAL A 139 1.42 -9.76 9.08
CA VAL A 139 1.09 -11.14 8.76
C VAL A 139 1.55 -12.06 9.88
N TRP A 140 0.66 -12.90 10.36
CA TRP A 140 1.03 -14.03 11.18
C TRP A 140 1.21 -15.26 10.30
N GLY A 141 2.41 -15.77 10.23
CA GLY A 141 2.78 -16.93 9.43
C GLY A 141 2.91 -18.20 10.27
N ALA A 142 2.59 -19.33 9.65
CA ALA A 142 2.74 -20.67 10.23
C ALA A 142 3.91 -21.46 9.60
N ASN A 143 4.92 -20.75 9.10
CA ASN A 143 6.14 -21.30 8.50
C ASN A 143 5.93 -22.08 7.18
N TYR A 144 4.85 -21.81 6.45
CA TYR A 144 4.69 -22.31 5.09
C TYR A 144 5.53 -21.48 4.13
N ALA A 145 6.20 -22.11 3.16
CA ALA A 145 6.99 -21.41 2.13
C ALA A 145 6.10 -20.80 1.03
N TYR A 146 4.93 -20.31 1.39
CA TYR A 146 4.05 -19.58 0.47
C TYR A 146 4.59 -18.16 0.29
N SER A 147 4.26 -17.52 -0.81
CA SER A 147 4.59 -16.11 -1.06
C SER A 147 3.33 -15.26 -1.18
N LEU A 148 3.42 -14.04 -0.65
CA LEU A 148 2.33 -13.07 -0.67
C LEU A 148 2.72 -11.89 -1.53
N GLU A 149 1.79 -11.40 -2.34
CA GLU A 149 1.93 -10.20 -3.15
C GLU A 149 0.65 -9.36 -3.12
N ALA A 150 0.77 -8.06 -3.33
CA ALA A 150 -0.35 -7.15 -3.54
C ALA A 150 -0.46 -6.79 -5.01
N HIS A 151 -1.67 -6.74 -5.52
CA HIS A 151 -1.97 -6.22 -6.84
C HIS A 151 -2.60 -4.83 -6.69
N VAL A 152 -1.96 -3.85 -7.29
CA VAL A 152 -2.46 -2.47 -7.32
C VAL A 152 -2.74 -2.06 -8.74
N ARG A 153 -3.80 -1.29 -8.94
CA ARG A 153 -4.18 -0.75 -10.24
C ARG A 153 -3.87 0.74 -10.28
N ASP A 154 -3.26 1.19 -11.37
CA ASP A 154 -3.05 2.60 -11.62
C ASP A 154 -4.28 3.26 -12.28
N PHE A 155 -4.24 4.58 -12.45
CA PHE A 155 -5.33 5.34 -13.06
C PHE A 155 -5.53 5.06 -14.56
N GLN A 156 -4.61 4.36 -15.21
CA GLN A 156 -4.73 3.92 -16.60
C GLN A 156 -5.42 2.55 -16.69
N GLY A 157 -5.71 1.93 -15.55
CA GLY A 157 -6.32 0.61 -15.46
C GLY A 157 -5.32 -0.55 -15.56
N ILE A 158 -4.01 -0.26 -15.46
CA ILE A 158 -2.96 -1.27 -15.50
C ILE A 158 -2.72 -1.83 -14.10
N ASP A 159 -2.74 -3.15 -13.96
CA ASP A 159 -2.43 -3.84 -12.73
C ASP A 159 -0.91 -4.04 -12.57
N HIS A 160 -0.38 -3.70 -11.40
CA HIS A 160 1.01 -3.85 -11.02
C HIS A 160 1.12 -4.80 -9.82
N VAL A 161 2.15 -5.65 -9.83
CA VAL A 161 2.41 -6.62 -8.75
C VAL A 161 3.47 -6.09 -7.81
N LEU A 162 3.17 -6.06 -6.53
CA LEU A 162 4.04 -5.63 -5.44
C LEU A 162 4.33 -6.83 -4.53
N PRO A 163 5.53 -7.46 -4.59
CA PRO A 163 5.83 -8.63 -3.79
C PRO A 163 6.09 -8.26 -2.33
N PHE A 164 5.38 -8.89 -1.40
CA PHE A 164 5.69 -8.87 0.03
C PHE A 164 6.75 -9.91 0.40
N GLY A 165 6.85 -10.99 -0.36
CA GLY A 165 7.82 -12.05 -0.17
C GLY A 165 7.28 -13.31 0.51
N SER A 166 8.18 -14.09 1.10
CA SER A 166 7.87 -15.41 1.67
C SER A 166 7.23 -15.32 3.04
N LEU A 167 6.26 -16.22 3.30
CA LEU A 167 5.63 -16.45 4.60
C LEU A 167 6.33 -17.55 5.44
N GLN A 168 7.55 -17.95 5.06
CA GLN A 168 8.32 -18.96 5.77
C GLN A 168 8.89 -18.40 7.09
N PHE A 169 7.99 -18.08 8.01
CA PHE A 169 8.29 -17.66 9.38
C PHE A 169 7.13 -18.01 10.29
N THR A 170 7.39 -18.04 11.59
CA THR A 170 6.35 -18.28 12.61
C THR A 170 6.08 -17.02 13.41
N GLY A 171 4.81 -16.70 13.61
CA GLY A 171 4.39 -15.54 14.40
C GLY A 171 4.16 -14.28 13.56
N TRP A 172 3.95 -13.16 14.26
CA TRP A 172 3.68 -11.86 13.63
C TRP A 172 4.93 -11.22 13.03
N LYS A 173 4.82 -10.79 11.79
CA LYS A 173 5.84 -10.01 11.09
C LYS A 173 5.19 -8.91 10.26
N ASN A 174 5.76 -7.71 10.30
CA ASN A 174 5.37 -6.67 9.36
C ASN A 174 6.12 -6.90 8.04
N LEU A 175 5.36 -7.14 6.97
CA LEU A 175 5.88 -7.27 5.62
C LEU A 175 5.68 -5.95 4.89
N ARG A 176 6.70 -5.50 4.17
CA ARG A 176 6.68 -4.22 3.45
C ARG A 176 7.19 -4.39 2.04
N CYS A 177 6.49 -3.81 1.09
CA CYS A 177 6.94 -3.67 -0.29
C CYS A 177 7.01 -2.18 -0.68
N ARG A 178 7.96 -1.84 -1.54
CA ARG A 178 8.06 -0.50 -2.13
C ARG A 178 7.24 -0.43 -3.40
N VAL A 179 6.62 0.72 -3.61
CA VAL A 179 5.99 1.06 -4.89
C VAL A 179 7.07 1.63 -5.80
N SER A 180 7.24 1.05 -6.99
CA SER A 180 8.23 1.53 -7.95
C SER A 180 7.86 2.92 -8.46
N GLY A 181 8.85 3.81 -8.58
CA GLY A 181 8.66 5.11 -9.23
C GLY A 181 8.26 5.05 -10.71
N SER A 182 8.35 3.84 -11.33
CA SER A 182 7.86 3.60 -12.70
C SER A 182 6.34 3.43 -12.77
N ILE A 183 5.66 3.18 -11.64
CA ILE A 183 4.20 3.10 -11.58
C ILE A 183 3.64 4.53 -11.63
N PRO A 184 2.83 4.88 -12.64
CA PRO A 184 2.34 6.24 -12.79
C PRO A 184 1.30 6.58 -11.71
N GLN A 185 1.57 7.65 -10.98
CA GLN A 185 0.71 8.16 -9.91
C GLN A 185 0.32 9.62 -10.10
N ALA A 186 0.69 10.22 -11.23
CA ALA A 186 0.35 11.59 -11.58
C ALA A 186 0.07 11.73 -13.09
N TRP A 187 -0.80 12.66 -13.42
CA TRP A 187 -1.08 12.99 -14.81
C TRP A 187 -0.07 14.03 -15.33
N ARG A 188 0.40 13.88 -16.57
CA ARG A 188 1.41 14.77 -17.17
C ARG A 188 0.89 16.19 -17.37
N TYR A 189 -0.35 16.31 -17.83
CA TYR A 189 -1.00 17.59 -18.11
C TYR A 189 -1.96 17.92 -16.97
N LEU A 190 -1.89 19.10 -16.37
CA LEU A 190 -2.50 19.40 -15.09
C LEU A 190 -2.03 18.36 -14.06
N PRO A 191 -0.82 18.51 -13.50
CA PRO A 191 -0.24 17.51 -12.63
C PRO A 191 -1.09 17.35 -11.38
N ARG A 192 -2.02 16.41 -11.45
CA ARG A 192 -2.85 15.94 -10.34
C ARG A 192 -2.43 14.54 -9.97
N LEU A 193 -2.35 14.31 -8.70
CA LEU A 193 -2.21 12.95 -8.19
C LEU A 193 -3.39 12.10 -8.68
N ARG A 194 -3.06 10.90 -9.13
CA ARG A 194 -4.01 9.86 -9.50
C ARG A 194 -3.79 8.68 -8.59
N ASN A 195 -4.78 8.42 -7.77
CA ASN A 195 -4.69 7.38 -6.75
C ASN A 195 -4.47 6.00 -7.38
N LEU A 196 -3.64 5.22 -6.72
CA LEU A 196 -3.61 3.78 -6.91
C LEU A 196 -4.80 3.14 -6.21
N GLU A 197 -5.15 1.94 -6.61
CA GLU A 197 -6.17 1.13 -5.95
C GLU A 197 -5.58 -0.25 -5.60
N LEU A 198 -5.73 -0.70 -4.36
CA LEU A 198 -5.45 -2.10 -3.99
C LEU A 198 -6.62 -2.97 -4.47
N THR A 199 -6.37 -3.80 -5.48
CA THR A 199 -7.39 -4.64 -6.10
C THR A 199 -7.54 -5.97 -5.41
N LYS A 200 -6.42 -6.59 -4.98
CA LYS A 200 -6.38 -7.87 -4.28
C LYS A 200 -5.01 -8.14 -3.68
N LEU A 201 -4.96 -9.09 -2.75
CA LEU A 201 -3.73 -9.77 -2.38
C LEU A 201 -3.75 -11.16 -3.03
N VAL A 202 -2.57 -11.70 -3.36
CA VAL A 202 -2.45 -13.03 -3.94
C VAL A 202 -1.45 -13.85 -3.14
N LEU A 203 -1.88 -15.02 -2.72
CA LEU A 203 -1.09 -16.00 -2.01
C LEU A 203 -0.70 -17.11 -2.99
N TRP A 204 0.59 -17.33 -3.21
CA TRP A 204 1.12 -18.36 -4.10
C TRP A 204 1.74 -19.51 -3.31
N THR A 205 1.57 -20.73 -3.81
CA THR A 205 2.22 -21.92 -3.26
C THR A 205 3.29 -22.44 -4.22
N PRO A 206 4.49 -22.79 -3.74
CA PRO A 206 5.46 -23.51 -4.56
C PRO A 206 5.05 -24.99 -4.69
N PRO A 207 5.51 -25.69 -5.76
CA PRO A 207 5.06 -27.05 -6.07
C PRO A 207 5.33 -28.11 -5.01
N ASN A 208 6.36 -27.88 -4.18
CA ASN A 208 6.85 -28.88 -3.21
C ASN A 208 6.30 -28.66 -1.79
N GLU A 209 5.59 -27.56 -1.56
CA GLU A 209 5.11 -27.21 -0.22
C GLU A 209 3.88 -28.04 0.16
N LYS A 210 3.67 -28.16 1.47
CA LYS A 210 2.45 -28.70 2.07
C LYS A 210 1.27 -27.83 1.67
N VAL A 211 0.15 -28.43 1.26
CA VAL A 211 -1.02 -27.71 0.73
C VAL A 211 -2.28 -27.92 1.57
N ASP A 212 -2.21 -28.72 2.60
CA ASP A 212 -3.25 -29.00 3.57
C ASP A 212 -3.03 -28.19 4.85
N GLU A 213 -4.12 -27.95 5.58
CA GLU A 213 -4.11 -27.28 6.89
C GLU A 213 -3.45 -25.90 6.90
N PHE A 214 -3.43 -25.18 5.80
CA PHE A 214 -2.86 -23.83 5.76
C PHE A 214 -3.71 -22.86 6.55
N TYR A 215 -3.05 -22.01 7.33
CA TYR A 215 -3.68 -20.86 7.97
C TYR A 215 -2.71 -19.70 8.11
N MET A 216 -3.23 -18.50 8.04
CA MET A 216 -2.53 -17.25 8.33
C MET A 216 -3.50 -16.20 8.83
N TYR A 217 -2.96 -15.13 9.41
CA TYR A 217 -3.76 -13.98 9.84
C TYR A 217 -3.16 -12.70 9.28
N LEU A 218 -4.04 -11.79 8.88
CA LEU A 218 -3.68 -10.47 8.35
C LEU A 218 -4.21 -9.38 9.27
N ASP A 219 -3.40 -8.35 9.46
CA ASP A 219 -3.78 -7.16 10.23
C ASP A 219 -3.11 -5.91 9.66
N GLN A 220 -3.76 -4.75 9.84
CA GLN A 220 -3.20 -3.43 9.57
C GLN A 220 -2.56 -3.30 8.18
N ILE A 221 -3.36 -3.34 7.11
CA ILE A 221 -2.90 -2.94 5.79
C ILE A 221 -2.67 -1.43 5.82
N LYS A 222 -1.42 -0.99 5.64
CA LYS A 222 -1.02 0.42 5.72
C LYS A 222 -0.25 0.84 4.49
N VAL A 223 -0.30 2.13 4.22
CA VAL A 223 0.52 2.78 3.21
C VAL A 223 1.32 3.92 3.82
N THR A 224 2.52 4.10 3.31
CA THR A 224 3.28 5.33 3.49
C THR A 224 3.13 6.12 2.21
N THR A 225 2.61 7.31 2.32
CA THR A 225 2.29 8.18 1.18
C THR A 225 2.80 9.59 1.43
N ASP A 226 3.25 10.24 0.38
CA ASP A 226 3.54 11.66 0.39
C ASP A 226 2.26 12.43 0.04
N LEU A 227 1.83 13.29 0.95
CA LEU A 227 0.65 14.14 0.76
C LEU A 227 1.00 15.54 0.27
N PHE A 228 2.29 15.88 0.20
CA PHE A 228 2.68 17.22 -0.22
C PHE A 228 2.27 17.53 -1.67
N GLU A 229 2.37 16.53 -2.55
CA GLU A 229 1.97 16.67 -3.95
C GLU A 229 0.45 16.56 -4.18
N THR A 230 -0.38 16.51 -3.12
CA THR A 230 -1.85 16.43 -3.30
C THR A 230 -2.47 17.76 -3.67
N THR A 231 -1.82 18.86 -3.31
CA THR A 231 -2.30 20.22 -3.55
C THR A 231 -1.22 21.05 -4.19
N PHE A 232 -1.54 21.71 -5.30
CA PHE A 232 -0.70 22.71 -5.94
C PHE A 232 -1.26 24.10 -5.68
N ASP A 233 -0.41 25.11 -5.67
CA ASP A 233 -0.87 26.49 -5.59
C ASP A 233 -1.79 26.78 -6.80
N GLY A 234 -3.00 27.25 -6.53
CA GLY A 234 -4.01 27.48 -7.56
C GLY A 234 -4.76 26.19 -8.02
N ASP A 235 -4.73 25.13 -7.26
CA ASP A 235 -5.38 23.83 -7.59
C ASP A 235 -6.89 23.96 -7.79
N GLU A 236 -7.52 24.95 -7.12
CA GLU A 236 -8.91 25.32 -7.28
C GLU A 236 -9.25 25.79 -8.71
N LEU A 237 -8.29 26.35 -9.43
CA LEU A 237 -8.48 26.78 -10.83
C LEU A 237 -8.62 25.61 -11.80
N ALA A 238 -8.15 24.44 -11.39
CA ALA A 238 -8.21 23.20 -12.16
C ALA A 238 -9.33 22.27 -11.70
N ASP A 239 -10.17 22.71 -10.76
CA ASP A 239 -11.35 21.96 -10.34
C ASP A 239 -12.35 21.86 -11.50
N PRO A 240 -12.95 20.66 -11.77
CA PRO A 240 -13.87 20.48 -12.88
C PRO A 240 -15.09 21.42 -12.86
N GLU A 241 -15.62 21.72 -11.65
CA GLU A 241 -16.75 22.65 -11.51
C GLU A 241 -16.32 24.09 -11.77
N ALA A 242 -15.14 24.49 -11.25
CA ALA A 242 -14.57 25.81 -11.51
C ALA A 242 -14.25 26.00 -13.00
N LEU A 243 -13.67 25.00 -13.66
CA LEU A 243 -13.39 25.02 -15.09
C LEU A 243 -14.67 25.16 -15.92
N GLN A 244 -15.74 24.45 -15.52
CA GLN A 244 -17.02 24.55 -16.21
C GLN A 244 -17.66 25.93 -16.03
N GLN A 245 -17.51 26.56 -14.87
CA GLN A 245 -17.99 27.92 -14.60
C GLN A 245 -17.21 28.99 -15.39
N ILE A 246 -15.88 28.85 -15.47
CA ILE A 246 -14.99 29.83 -16.11
C ILE A 246 -15.05 29.71 -17.64
N TRP A 247 -14.99 28.48 -18.15
CA TRP A 247 -14.80 28.23 -19.59
C TRP A 247 -16.00 27.64 -20.31
N GLY A 248 -17.07 27.29 -19.56
CA GLY A 248 -18.24 26.60 -20.10
C GLY A 248 -17.96 25.12 -20.37
N ALA A 249 -18.99 24.40 -20.84
CA ALA A 249 -18.85 23.01 -21.22
C ALA A 249 -17.82 22.86 -22.35
N PRO A 250 -16.92 21.85 -22.31
CA PRO A 250 -15.97 21.62 -23.39
C PRO A 250 -16.75 21.40 -24.70
N LYS A 251 -16.40 22.17 -25.73
CA LYS A 251 -16.95 21.93 -27.07
C LYS A 251 -16.48 20.56 -27.52
N GLN A 252 -17.45 19.65 -27.74
CA GLN A 252 -17.24 18.33 -28.32
C GLN A 252 -16.63 18.41 -29.72
#